data_127965a8afc4caec7a4d8f8367b2152a
#
_entry.id   127965a8afc4caec7a4d8f8367b2152a
#
_cell.length_a   1.000
_cell.length_b   1.000
_cell.length_c   1.000
_cell.angle_alpha   90.00
_cell.angle_beta   90.00
_cell.angle_gamma   90.00
#
_symmetry.space_group_name_H-M   'P 1'
#
loop_
_entity.id
_entity.type
_entity.pdbx_description
1 polymer ?
#
loop_
_entity_poly.entity_id
_entity_poly.type
_entity_poly.pdbx_seq_one_letter_code
_entity_poly.pdbx_strand_id
1 'polypeptide(L)'
;MGMVNKPTRYNPTINPDHSLKRRNHVLSQMYKYGYLEKEAYDSIVQLPIVLSYETKDHNSGLAPYFRDMLRRYMNAKEPKKSSYKYSEEYQADSLRWEKDQLYGWLNKNSKPDGSSYNLDKDGLKIYTTLNSKMQLYAEQAVAEHLGGNLQKSFFADMRWKRNKPFAVDVPAETAENLMKQARRWSDRYRTMKDAGASESEINKAFNEKVEMRVFSWNKKGYIDTVMTPNDSIRYYKSFLRAAFVAVEPHTGNVLAYVGGPNYRYFKYDNARQSKRQVGSTIKPFLYTLAMQEGFTPCD
;
A
#
# COMPACT_ATOMS: atom_id res chain seq x y z
N MET A 1 0.65 33.71 2.54
CA MET A 1 -0.10 34.63 3.43
C MET A 1 -1.62 34.35 3.46
N GLY A 2 -2.33 34.21 2.33
CA GLY A 2 -3.77 33.98 2.36
C GLY A 2 -4.20 32.71 3.09
N MET A 3 -3.49 31.60 2.90
CA MET A 3 -3.76 30.31 3.55
C MET A 3 -3.60 30.34 5.08
N VAL A 4 -2.70 31.18 5.62
CA VAL A 4 -2.52 31.31 7.08
C VAL A 4 -3.77 31.90 7.73
N ASN A 5 -4.44 32.83 7.08
CA ASN A 5 -5.62 33.49 7.60
C ASN A 5 -6.92 32.66 7.44
N LYS A 6 -7.15 32.12 6.23
CA LYS A 6 -8.33 31.28 5.90
C LYS A 6 -7.89 30.10 5.02
N PRO A 7 -7.38 28.99 5.62
CA PRO A 7 -6.71 27.92 4.87
C PRO A 7 -7.63 27.25 3.85
N THR A 8 -8.86 26.96 4.17
CA THR A 8 -9.79 26.33 3.22
C THR A 8 -10.19 27.29 2.08
N ARG A 9 -10.52 28.55 2.40
CA ARG A 9 -11.02 29.52 1.42
C ARG A 9 -9.96 29.89 0.38
N TYR A 10 -8.70 30.02 0.79
CA TYR A 10 -7.60 30.42 -0.07
C TYR A 10 -6.68 29.27 -0.48
N ASN A 11 -7.15 28.03 -0.30
CA ASN A 11 -6.41 26.86 -0.77
C ASN A 11 -6.50 26.77 -2.31
N PRO A 12 -5.39 26.89 -3.04
CA PRO A 12 -5.41 26.91 -4.50
C PRO A 12 -5.83 25.56 -5.11
N THR A 13 -5.72 24.46 -4.37
CA THR A 13 -6.18 23.13 -4.81
C THR A 13 -7.70 23.00 -4.75
N ILE A 14 -8.35 23.66 -3.76
CA ILE A 14 -9.80 23.55 -3.52
C ILE A 14 -10.53 24.72 -4.17
N ASN A 15 -9.97 25.93 -4.04
CA ASN A 15 -10.59 27.18 -4.48
C ASN A 15 -9.57 28.04 -5.28
N PRO A 16 -9.20 27.64 -6.52
CA PRO A 16 -8.17 28.32 -7.31
C PRO A 16 -8.49 29.78 -7.56
N ASP A 17 -9.76 30.13 -7.87
CA ASP A 17 -10.17 31.52 -8.16
C ASP A 17 -10.05 32.42 -6.93
N HIS A 18 -10.45 31.95 -5.76
CA HIS A 18 -10.30 32.72 -4.53
C HIS A 18 -8.82 32.89 -4.14
N SER A 19 -8.00 31.88 -4.39
CA SER A 19 -6.56 31.94 -4.17
C SER A 19 -5.91 32.97 -5.13
N LEU A 20 -6.27 32.95 -6.41
CA LEU A 20 -5.77 33.88 -7.41
C LEU A 20 -6.15 35.34 -7.06
N LYS A 21 -7.41 35.60 -6.76
CA LYS A 21 -7.87 36.92 -6.32
C LYS A 21 -7.13 37.40 -5.07
N ARG A 22 -6.88 36.52 -4.10
CA ARG A 22 -6.14 36.86 -2.88
C ARG A 22 -4.67 37.16 -3.16
N ARG A 23 -4.01 36.35 -4.04
CA ARG A 23 -2.63 36.62 -4.49
C ARG A 23 -2.54 38.02 -5.13
N ASN A 24 -3.42 38.29 -6.06
CA ASN A 24 -3.41 39.55 -6.80
C ASN A 24 -3.69 40.76 -5.89
N HIS A 25 -4.57 40.60 -4.89
CA HIS A 25 -4.75 41.63 -3.86
C HIS A 25 -3.48 41.87 -3.03
N VAL A 26 -2.76 40.82 -2.64
CA VAL A 26 -1.51 40.95 -1.89
C VAL A 26 -0.46 41.67 -2.78
N LEU A 27 -0.32 41.29 -4.05
CA LEU A 27 0.57 41.92 -4.99
C LEU A 27 0.24 43.41 -5.17
N SER A 28 -1.03 43.79 -5.26
CA SER A 28 -1.45 45.19 -5.36
C SER A 28 -1.07 46.00 -4.12
N GLN A 29 -1.16 45.40 -2.93
CA GLN A 29 -0.72 46.07 -1.70
C GLN A 29 0.83 46.22 -1.67
N MET A 30 1.56 45.20 -2.13
CA MET A 30 3.03 45.29 -2.24
C MET A 30 3.46 46.38 -3.18
N TYR A 31 2.79 46.52 -4.33
CA TYR A 31 3.01 47.63 -5.25
C TYR A 31 2.68 48.98 -4.59
N LYS A 32 1.51 49.11 -3.99
CA LYS A 32 1.05 50.34 -3.34
C LYS A 32 2.02 50.84 -2.27
N TYR A 33 2.66 49.96 -1.52
CA TYR A 33 3.57 50.32 -0.43
C TYR A 33 5.05 50.29 -0.84
N GLY A 34 5.36 50.22 -2.15
CA GLY A 34 6.73 50.33 -2.68
C GLY A 34 7.59 49.07 -2.49
N TYR A 35 7.01 47.93 -2.16
CA TYR A 35 7.72 46.64 -2.08
C TYR A 35 7.83 45.90 -3.41
N LEU A 36 7.16 46.39 -4.46
CA LEU A 36 7.17 45.82 -5.79
C LEU A 36 7.12 46.90 -6.83
N GLU A 37 8.03 46.85 -7.79
CA GLU A 37 8.07 47.76 -8.94
C GLU A 37 6.88 47.51 -9.89
N LYS A 38 6.45 48.56 -10.60
CA LYS A 38 5.26 48.49 -11.48
C LYS A 38 5.37 47.42 -12.55
N GLU A 39 6.51 47.33 -13.23
CA GLU A 39 6.76 46.37 -14.31
C GLU A 39 6.68 44.93 -13.81
N ALA A 40 7.25 44.67 -12.63
CA ALA A 40 7.17 43.36 -11.97
C ALA A 40 5.73 43.02 -11.55
N TYR A 41 4.98 44.01 -11.00
CA TYR A 41 3.59 43.85 -10.65
C TYR A 41 2.74 43.48 -11.87
N ASP A 42 2.84 44.23 -12.95
CA ASP A 42 2.05 44.05 -14.18
C ASP A 42 2.34 42.66 -14.81
N SER A 43 3.57 42.19 -14.74
CA SER A 43 4.00 40.88 -15.21
C SER A 43 3.44 39.74 -14.35
N ILE A 44 3.61 39.82 -13.01
CA ILE A 44 3.27 38.71 -12.10
C ILE A 44 1.76 38.55 -11.96
N VAL A 45 0.99 39.63 -11.99
CA VAL A 45 -0.49 39.56 -11.85
C VAL A 45 -1.15 38.73 -12.95
N GLN A 46 -0.57 38.71 -14.15
CA GLN A 46 -1.09 37.97 -15.30
C GLN A 46 -0.76 36.49 -15.26
N LEU A 47 0.25 36.08 -14.47
CA LEU A 47 0.65 34.67 -14.40
C LEU A 47 -0.42 33.80 -13.71
N PRO A 48 -0.69 32.61 -14.23
CA PRO A 48 -1.55 31.65 -13.54
C PRO A 48 -0.88 31.14 -12.26
N ILE A 49 -1.67 30.59 -11.34
CA ILE A 49 -1.11 29.84 -10.20
C ILE A 49 -0.73 28.45 -10.70
N VAL A 50 0.55 28.17 -10.79
CA VAL A 50 1.09 26.84 -11.07
C VAL A 50 1.40 26.15 -9.75
N LEU A 51 0.77 25.03 -9.49
CA LEU A 51 0.97 24.25 -8.27
C LEU A 51 1.96 23.13 -8.52
N SER A 52 3.02 23.09 -7.71
CA SER A 52 3.92 21.95 -7.58
C SER A 52 3.53 21.10 -6.36
N TYR A 53 2.23 20.85 -6.23
CA TYR A 53 1.67 20.13 -5.08
C TYR A 53 1.59 18.64 -5.36
N GLU A 54 2.38 17.86 -4.62
CA GLU A 54 2.29 16.41 -4.60
C GLU A 54 1.62 15.96 -3.30
N THR A 55 0.55 15.22 -3.41
CA THR A 55 -0.10 14.58 -2.26
C THR A 55 0.80 13.44 -1.77
N LYS A 56 1.59 13.68 -0.74
CA LYS A 56 2.33 12.61 -0.07
C LYS A 56 1.38 11.89 0.89
N ASP A 57 0.86 10.77 0.44
CA ASP A 57 0.07 9.87 1.27
C ASP A 57 0.93 8.72 1.81
N HIS A 58 0.35 7.88 2.68
CA HIS A 58 1.03 6.70 3.24
C HIS A 58 1.38 5.63 2.17
N ASN A 59 0.84 5.75 0.94
CA ASN A 59 1.15 4.86 -0.17
C ASN A 59 2.40 5.34 -0.95
N SER A 60 2.85 6.57 -0.73
CA SER A 60 3.97 7.19 -1.44
C SER A 60 5.30 6.96 -0.72
N GLY A 61 6.42 6.96 -1.45
CA GLY A 61 7.78 6.79 -0.92
C GLY A 61 8.21 5.33 -0.82
N LEU A 62 9.47 5.14 -0.42
CA LEU A 62 10.11 3.82 -0.35
C LEU A 62 9.52 2.90 0.73
N ALA A 63 9.61 1.61 0.51
CA ALA A 63 9.23 0.54 1.42
C ALA A 63 7.78 0.65 1.99
N PRO A 64 6.75 0.88 1.18
CA PRO A 64 5.40 1.12 1.70
C PRO A 64 4.83 -0.08 2.46
N TYR A 65 5.13 -1.31 2.04
CA TYR A 65 4.75 -2.54 2.74
C TYR A 65 5.41 -2.65 4.11
N PHE A 66 6.71 -2.36 4.18
CA PHE A 66 7.44 -2.36 5.45
C PHE A 66 6.89 -1.29 6.41
N ARG A 67 6.62 -0.09 5.92
CA ARG A 67 6.03 0.99 6.74
C ARG A 67 4.64 0.62 7.27
N ASP A 68 3.81 -0.03 6.46
CA ASP A 68 2.49 -0.51 6.92
C ASP A 68 2.65 -1.64 7.95
N MET A 69 3.56 -2.58 7.71
CA MET A 69 3.89 -3.62 8.67
C MET A 69 4.34 -3.03 10.01
N LEU A 70 5.27 -2.07 9.97
CA LEU A 70 5.76 -1.39 11.16
C LEU A 70 4.66 -0.60 11.88
N ARG A 71 3.81 0.10 11.13
CA ARG A 71 2.63 0.79 11.68
C ARG A 71 1.73 -0.17 12.47
N ARG A 72 1.40 -1.33 11.90
CA ARG A 72 0.58 -2.35 12.57
C ARG A 72 1.27 -2.93 13.78
N TYR A 73 2.57 -3.17 13.68
CA TYR A 73 3.40 -3.69 14.75
C TYR A 73 3.41 -2.77 15.97
N MET A 74 3.67 -1.49 15.76
CA MET A 74 3.69 -0.48 16.81
C MET A 74 2.30 -0.16 17.39
N ASN A 75 1.22 -0.35 16.60
CA ASN A 75 -0.17 -0.18 17.03
C ASN A 75 -0.80 -1.46 17.60
N ALA A 76 -0.05 -2.55 17.72
CA ALA A 76 -0.61 -3.79 18.27
C ALA A 76 -1.18 -3.55 19.66
N LYS A 77 -2.33 -4.14 19.93
CA LYS A 77 -2.98 -4.10 21.24
C LYS A 77 -2.55 -5.31 22.06
N GLU A 78 -2.70 -5.23 23.36
CA GLU A 78 -2.50 -6.36 24.24
C GLU A 78 -3.34 -7.57 23.79
N PRO A 79 -2.72 -8.73 23.59
CA PRO A 79 -3.43 -9.92 23.12
C PRO A 79 -4.49 -10.37 24.11
N LYS A 80 -5.71 -10.62 23.60
CA LYS A 80 -6.81 -11.17 24.40
C LYS A 80 -7.17 -12.55 23.86
N LYS A 81 -7.14 -13.58 24.69
CA LYS A 81 -7.39 -14.98 24.30
C LYS A 81 -8.67 -15.16 23.46
N SER A 82 -9.73 -14.42 23.78
CA SER A 82 -11.01 -14.44 23.03
C SER A 82 -10.91 -13.94 21.57
N SER A 83 -9.84 -13.26 21.19
CA SER A 83 -9.65 -12.74 19.84
C SER A 83 -8.94 -13.71 18.90
N TYR A 84 -8.48 -14.85 19.41
CA TYR A 84 -7.70 -15.83 18.66
C TYR A 84 -8.46 -17.13 18.46
N LYS A 85 -8.39 -17.67 17.24
CA LYS A 85 -8.96 -18.96 16.91
C LYS A 85 -8.07 -20.12 17.41
N TYR A 86 -6.74 -19.92 17.39
CA TYR A 86 -5.74 -20.92 17.75
C TYR A 86 -4.94 -20.46 18.97
N SER A 87 -4.75 -21.36 19.95
CA SER A 87 -4.02 -21.08 21.18
C SER A 87 -2.56 -20.71 20.94
N GLU A 88 -1.94 -21.32 19.92
CA GLU A 88 -0.53 -21.08 19.55
C GLU A 88 -0.31 -19.65 19.05
N GLU A 89 -1.25 -19.11 18.26
CA GLU A 89 -1.19 -17.72 17.79
C GLU A 89 -1.29 -16.74 18.97
N TYR A 90 -2.19 -17.01 19.91
CA TYR A 90 -2.32 -16.23 21.13
C TYR A 90 -1.04 -16.26 21.97
N GLN A 91 -0.45 -17.45 22.19
CA GLN A 91 0.79 -17.60 22.95
C GLN A 91 1.95 -16.86 22.28
N ALA A 92 2.08 -16.98 20.95
CA ALA A 92 3.12 -16.29 20.18
C ALA A 92 3.01 -14.76 20.29
N ASP A 93 1.80 -14.22 20.15
CA ASP A 93 1.60 -12.77 20.25
C ASP A 93 1.69 -12.27 21.69
N SER A 94 1.30 -13.07 22.69
CA SER A 94 1.50 -12.74 24.11
C SER A 94 2.99 -12.68 24.47
N LEU A 95 3.76 -13.65 24.01
CA LEU A 95 5.20 -13.67 24.22
C LEU A 95 5.88 -12.47 23.55
N ARG A 96 5.42 -12.12 22.34
CA ARG A 96 5.90 -10.92 21.62
C ARG A 96 5.52 -9.64 22.35
N TRP A 97 4.30 -9.56 22.89
CA TRP A 97 3.87 -8.42 23.69
C TRP A 97 4.74 -8.24 24.93
N GLU A 98 5.09 -9.29 25.63
CA GLU A 98 5.92 -9.24 26.82
C GLU A 98 7.38 -8.90 26.52
N LYS A 99 7.98 -9.56 25.51
CA LYS A 99 9.42 -9.51 25.27
C LYS A 99 9.87 -8.43 24.29
N ASP A 100 9.02 -8.05 23.33
CA ASP A 100 9.37 -7.07 22.33
C ASP A 100 8.81 -5.69 22.69
N GLN A 101 9.70 -4.77 23.02
CA GLN A 101 9.34 -3.41 23.39
C GLN A 101 8.70 -2.62 22.25
N LEU A 102 9.00 -2.94 20.99
CA LEU A 102 8.46 -2.26 19.83
C LEU A 102 7.04 -2.75 19.49
N TYR A 103 6.72 -4.01 19.78
CA TYR A 103 5.40 -4.56 19.57
C TYR A 103 4.37 -3.92 20.51
N GLY A 104 3.45 -3.15 19.92
CA GLY A 104 2.47 -2.38 20.69
C GLY A 104 3.02 -1.13 21.38
N TRP A 105 4.16 -0.62 20.94
CA TRP A 105 4.83 0.51 21.58
C TRP A 105 3.91 1.71 21.81
N LEU A 106 3.03 2.05 20.87
CA LEU A 106 2.09 3.16 20.97
C LEU A 106 1.00 2.95 22.04
N ASN A 107 0.72 1.70 22.39
CA ASN A 107 -0.25 1.36 23.43
C ASN A 107 0.40 1.12 24.80
N LYS A 108 1.71 0.88 24.83
CA LYS A 108 2.50 0.69 26.04
C LYS A 108 3.05 1.99 26.60
N ASN A 109 3.16 3.03 25.76
CA ASN A 109 3.79 4.30 26.14
C ASN A 109 2.80 5.46 25.99
N SER A 110 2.91 6.40 26.93
CA SER A 110 2.16 7.65 26.93
C SER A 110 3.10 8.84 26.90
N LYS A 111 2.61 9.96 26.40
CA LYS A 111 3.32 11.24 26.44
C LYS A 111 3.42 11.75 27.88
N PRO A 112 4.29 12.74 28.15
CA PRO A 112 4.38 13.36 29.46
C PRO A 112 3.08 13.96 29.99
N ASP A 113 2.16 14.34 29.06
CA ASP A 113 0.83 14.86 29.38
C ASP A 113 -0.22 13.76 29.63
N GLY A 114 0.18 12.48 29.59
CA GLY A 114 -0.69 11.31 29.73
C GLY A 114 -1.45 10.90 28.48
N SER A 115 -1.35 11.66 27.38
CA SER A 115 -2.01 11.30 26.12
C SER A 115 -1.26 10.21 25.35
N SER A 116 -1.95 9.44 24.52
CA SER A 116 -1.35 8.39 23.69
C SER A 116 -0.55 8.99 22.54
N TYR A 117 0.54 8.31 22.16
CA TYR A 117 1.29 8.65 20.95
C TYR A 117 0.52 8.33 19.68
N ASN A 118 0.72 9.17 18.64
CA ASN A 118 0.16 8.99 17.31
C ASN A 118 1.26 9.05 16.27
N LEU A 119 1.43 7.98 15.49
CA LEU A 119 2.46 7.85 14.44
C LEU A 119 2.41 8.96 13.40
N ASP A 120 1.23 9.47 13.09
CA ASP A 120 1.02 10.43 11.99
C ASP A 120 1.10 11.89 12.44
N LYS A 121 1.01 12.16 13.76
CA LYS A 121 0.88 13.53 14.28
C LYS A 121 2.05 13.98 15.16
N ASP A 122 2.69 13.05 15.84
CA ASP A 122 3.64 13.40 16.91
C ASP A 122 5.10 13.50 16.45
N GLY A 123 5.37 13.37 15.14
CA GLY A 123 6.70 13.54 14.57
C GLY A 123 7.73 12.52 15.06
N LEU A 124 7.31 11.31 15.39
CA LEU A 124 8.19 10.25 15.86
C LEU A 124 9.27 9.92 14.80
N LYS A 125 10.52 9.84 15.25
CA LYS A 125 11.65 9.41 14.43
C LYS A 125 11.89 7.92 14.65
N ILE A 126 11.69 7.12 13.61
CA ILE A 126 11.84 5.67 13.65
C ILE A 126 13.05 5.28 12.81
N TYR A 127 14.08 4.76 13.47
CA TYR A 127 15.28 4.27 12.83
C TYR A 127 15.11 2.80 12.48
N THR A 128 15.44 2.43 11.25
CA THR A 128 15.32 1.05 10.74
C THR A 128 16.62 0.57 10.13
N THR A 129 16.73 -0.73 9.91
CA THR A 129 17.88 -1.35 9.26
C THR A 129 17.84 -1.29 7.73
N LEU A 130 16.74 -0.78 7.15
CA LEU A 130 16.59 -0.69 5.70
C LEU A 130 17.65 0.21 5.07
N ASN A 131 18.28 -0.31 4.02
CA ASN A 131 19.17 0.45 3.17
C ASN A 131 18.37 1.05 2.02
N SER A 132 18.29 2.39 1.95
CA SER A 132 17.45 3.07 0.95
C SER A 132 17.83 2.77 -0.50
N LYS A 133 19.12 2.56 -0.80
CA LYS A 133 19.57 2.20 -2.15
C LYS A 133 19.17 0.77 -2.51
N MET A 134 19.39 -0.19 -1.59
CA MET A 134 18.97 -1.57 -1.80
C MET A 134 17.46 -1.69 -1.94
N GLN A 135 16.72 -0.96 -1.13
CA GLN A 135 15.25 -0.90 -1.23
C GLN A 135 14.80 -0.36 -2.59
N LEU A 136 15.40 0.73 -3.06
CA LEU A 136 15.10 1.29 -4.38
C LEU A 136 15.38 0.28 -5.49
N TYR A 137 16.53 -0.37 -5.47
CA TYR A 137 16.89 -1.39 -6.47
C TYR A 137 15.94 -2.60 -6.41
N ALA A 138 15.54 -3.04 -5.23
CA ALA A 138 14.58 -4.13 -5.09
C ALA A 138 13.20 -3.78 -5.66
N GLU A 139 12.69 -2.58 -5.41
CA GLU A 139 11.44 -2.09 -5.97
C GLU A 139 11.52 -1.95 -7.50
N GLN A 140 12.63 -1.42 -8.02
CA GLN A 140 12.87 -1.31 -9.46
C GLN A 140 12.96 -2.69 -10.11
N ALA A 141 13.72 -3.63 -9.56
CA ALA A 141 13.83 -4.98 -10.09
C ALA A 141 12.47 -5.70 -10.16
N VAL A 142 11.63 -5.56 -9.14
CA VAL A 142 10.27 -6.11 -9.16
C VAL A 142 9.45 -5.45 -10.28
N ALA A 143 9.52 -4.13 -10.44
CA ALA A 143 8.79 -3.42 -11.48
C ALA A 143 9.25 -3.82 -12.90
N GLU A 144 10.55 -3.92 -13.13
CA GLU A 144 11.15 -4.25 -14.43
C GLU A 144 10.86 -5.70 -14.83
N HIS A 145 11.15 -6.66 -13.95
CA HIS A 145 10.99 -8.08 -14.27
C HIS A 145 9.53 -8.50 -14.27
N LEU A 146 8.76 -8.09 -13.27
CA LEU A 146 7.35 -8.47 -13.19
C LEU A 146 6.52 -7.73 -14.24
N GLY A 147 6.64 -6.39 -14.32
CA GLY A 147 5.86 -5.54 -15.21
C GLY A 147 6.35 -5.57 -16.65
N GLY A 148 7.67 -5.55 -16.85
CA GLY A 148 8.30 -5.50 -18.17
C GLY A 148 8.13 -6.78 -18.99
N ASN A 149 8.37 -7.92 -18.38
CA ASN A 149 8.46 -9.22 -19.06
C ASN A 149 7.37 -10.21 -18.62
N LEU A 150 7.38 -10.63 -17.36
CA LEU A 150 6.59 -11.76 -16.89
C LEU A 150 5.08 -11.52 -17.00
N GLN A 151 4.60 -10.33 -16.66
CA GLN A 151 3.19 -10.00 -16.74
C GLN A 151 2.66 -10.00 -18.19
N LYS A 152 3.47 -9.54 -19.13
CA LYS A 152 3.10 -9.55 -20.55
C LYS A 152 2.99 -10.98 -21.08
N SER A 153 3.98 -11.81 -20.76
CA SER A 153 3.99 -13.24 -21.12
C SER A 153 2.81 -13.98 -20.49
N PHE A 154 2.52 -13.71 -19.21
CA PHE A 154 1.38 -14.27 -18.50
C PHE A 154 0.04 -13.86 -19.14
N PHE A 155 -0.15 -12.59 -19.48
CA PHE A 155 -1.36 -12.13 -20.17
C PHE A 155 -1.51 -12.76 -21.56
N ALA A 156 -0.42 -12.94 -22.29
CA ALA A 156 -0.43 -13.62 -23.59
C ALA A 156 -0.85 -15.09 -23.45
N ASP A 157 -0.27 -15.80 -22.49
CA ASP A 157 -0.62 -17.20 -22.19
C ASP A 157 -2.09 -17.34 -21.73
N MET A 158 -2.57 -16.42 -20.90
CA MET A 158 -3.95 -16.45 -20.39
C MET A 158 -5.00 -16.01 -21.42
N ARG A 159 -4.61 -15.42 -22.56
CA ARG A 159 -5.56 -14.87 -23.56
C ARG A 159 -6.61 -15.88 -24.01
N TRP A 160 -6.20 -17.13 -24.20
CA TRP A 160 -7.03 -18.19 -24.77
C TRP A 160 -7.62 -19.13 -23.73
N LYS A 161 -7.29 -18.97 -22.45
CA LYS A 161 -7.80 -19.83 -21.37
C LYS A 161 -9.21 -19.43 -20.98
N ARG A 162 -10.14 -20.41 -20.99
CA ARG A 162 -11.57 -20.17 -20.66
C ARG A 162 -11.77 -19.72 -19.22
N ASN A 163 -11.01 -20.30 -18.28
CA ASN A 163 -11.20 -20.11 -16.83
C ASN A 163 -10.30 -19.00 -16.24
N LYS A 164 -9.80 -18.10 -17.08
CA LYS A 164 -8.94 -16.99 -16.62
C LYS A 164 -9.62 -16.12 -15.56
N PRO A 165 -8.91 -15.66 -14.51
CA PRO A 165 -7.48 -15.84 -14.27
C PRO A 165 -7.07 -17.12 -13.54
N PHE A 166 -7.96 -18.07 -13.40
CA PHE A 166 -7.72 -19.34 -12.72
C PHE A 166 -7.05 -20.35 -13.63
N ALA A 167 -6.34 -21.31 -13.04
CA ALA A 167 -5.75 -22.41 -13.78
C ALA A 167 -6.85 -23.32 -14.35
N VAL A 168 -6.50 -24.08 -15.40
CA VAL A 168 -7.48 -24.89 -16.15
C VAL A 168 -8.08 -26.01 -15.31
N ASP A 169 -7.30 -26.54 -14.38
CA ASP A 169 -7.65 -27.60 -13.43
C ASP A 169 -8.49 -27.13 -12.24
N VAL A 170 -8.67 -25.82 -12.07
CA VAL A 170 -9.53 -25.30 -11.00
C VAL A 170 -11.00 -25.52 -11.37
N PRO A 171 -11.78 -26.25 -10.53
CA PRO A 171 -13.21 -26.45 -10.75
C PRO A 171 -13.97 -25.13 -10.87
N ALA A 172 -14.95 -25.08 -11.75
CA ALA A 172 -15.75 -23.86 -12.01
C ALA A 172 -16.42 -23.35 -10.71
N GLU A 173 -16.92 -24.23 -9.87
CA GLU A 173 -17.52 -23.91 -8.58
C GLU A 173 -16.49 -23.22 -7.65
N THR A 174 -15.28 -23.74 -7.58
CA THR A 174 -14.19 -23.16 -6.77
C THR A 174 -13.85 -21.76 -7.29
N ALA A 175 -13.73 -21.58 -8.61
CA ALA A 175 -13.49 -20.28 -9.23
C ALA A 175 -14.61 -19.27 -8.91
N GLU A 176 -15.87 -19.72 -8.98
CA GLU A 176 -17.03 -18.88 -8.66
C GLU A 176 -17.03 -18.48 -7.16
N ASN A 177 -16.75 -19.43 -6.26
CA ASN A 177 -16.66 -19.17 -4.82
C ASN A 177 -15.55 -18.17 -4.50
N LEU A 178 -14.38 -18.27 -5.14
CA LEU A 178 -13.28 -17.30 -5.02
C LEU A 178 -13.67 -15.90 -5.54
N MET A 179 -14.48 -15.83 -6.60
CA MET A 179 -14.99 -14.56 -7.11
C MET A 179 -16.04 -13.95 -6.16
N LYS A 180 -16.98 -14.76 -5.64
CA LYS A 180 -17.97 -14.33 -4.62
C LYS A 180 -17.27 -13.80 -3.37
N GLN A 181 -16.25 -14.49 -2.89
CA GLN A 181 -15.46 -14.06 -1.74
C GLN A 181 -14.72 -12.73 -2.00
N ALA A 182 -14.06 -12.61 -3.15
CA ALA A 182 -13.37 -11.37 -3.52
C ALA A 182 -14.33 -10.18 -3.65
N ARG A 183 -15.54 -10.42 -4.16
CA ARG A 183 -16.61 -9.41 -4.23
C ARG A 183 -17.02 -8.95 -2.83
N ARG A 184 -17.28 -9.87 -1.90
CA ARG A 184 -17.66 -9.56 -0.51
C ARG A 184 -16.59 -8.76 0.24
N TRP A 185 -15.32 -8.96 -0.11
CA TRP A 185 -14.18 -8.24 0.50
C TRP A 185 -13.92 -6.87 -0.13
N SER A 186 -14.56 -6.54 -1.26
CA SER A 186 -14.38 -5.24 -1.90
C SER A 186 -15.06 -4.12 -1.09
N ASP A 187 -14.46 -2.93 -1.12
CA ASP A 187 -15.03 -1.75 -0.45
C ASP A 187 -16.40 -1.39 -1.02
N ARG A 188 -16.59 -1.53 -2.34
CA ARG A 188 -17.89 -1.31 -2.99
C ARG A 188 -19.00 -2.18 -2.37
N TYR A 189 -18.74 -3.48 -2.21
CA TYR A 189 -19.73 -4.39 -1.60
C TYR A 189 -20.05 -3.97 -0.17
N ARG A 190 -19.02 -3.69 0.64
CA ARG A 190 -19.20 -3.28 2.03
C ARG A 190 -19.99 -1.96 2.14
N THR A 191 -19.60 -0.94 1.37
CA THR A 191 -20.29 0.34 1.35
C THR A 191 -21.76 0.20 0.96
N MET A 192 -22.07 -0.60 -0.06
CA MET A 192 -23.47 -0.84 -0.47
C MET A 192 -24.23 -1.61 0.61
N LYS A 193 -23.61 -2.60 1.24
CA LYS A 193 -24.22 -3.38 2.32
C LYS A 193 -24.51 -2.54 3.56
N ASP A 194 -23.56 -1.69 3.95
CA ASP A 194 -23.70 -0.75 5.06
C ASP A 194 -24.77 0.32 4.80
N ALA A 195 -24.99 0.67 3.52
CA ALA A 195 -26.08 1.54 3.07
C ALA A 195 -27.43 0.82 2.99
N GLY A 196 -27.51 -0.49 3.33
CA GLY A 196 -28.76 -1.25 3.36
C GLY A 196 -29.19 -1.85 2.01
N ALA A 197 -28.31 -1.85 0.99
CA ALA A 197 -28.64 -2.41 -0.31
C ALA A 197 -28.88 -3.94 -0.24
N SER A 198 -29.90 -4.40 -0.98
CA SER A 198 -30.22 -5.83 -1.14
C SER A 198 -29.14 -6.55 -1.98
N GLU A 199 -29.06 -7.87 -1.85
CA GLU A 199 -28.16 -8.67 -2.69
C GLU A 199 -28.47 -8.55 -4.19
N SER A 200 -29.73 -8.34 -4.56
CA SER A 200 -30.15 -8.11 -5.94
C SER A 200 -29.56 -6.79 -6.51
N GLU A 201 -29.69 -5.70 -5.76
CA GLU A 201 -29.14 -4.40 -6.13
C GLU A 201 -27.60 -4.43 -6.22
N ILE A 202 -26.95 -5.10 -5.26
CA ILE A 202 -25.50 -5.31 -5.29
C ILE A 202 -25.09 -6.13 -6.53
N ASN A 203 -25.82 -7.21 -6.84
CA ASN A 203 -25.56 -8.00 -8.04
C ASN A 203 -25.69 -7.17 -9.31
N LYS A 204 -26.73 -6.34 -9.44
CA LYS A 204 -26.91 -5.45 -10.56
C LYS A 204 -25.73 -4.47 -10.69
N ALA A 205 -25.37 -3.78 -9.61
CA ALA A 205 -24.27 -2.82 -9.60
C ALA A 205 -22.90 -3.44 -9.93
N PHE A 206 -22.69 -4.72 -9.61
CA PHE A 206 -21.45 -5.43 -9.95
C PHE A 206 -21.40 -5.93 -11.40
N ASN A 207 -22.51 -5.92 -12.12
CA ASN A 207 -22.59 -6.29 -13.54
C ASN A 207 -22.80 -5.07 -14.46
N GLU A 208 -23.01 -3.89 -13.93
CA GLU A 208 -23.07 -2.64 -14.72
C GLU A 208 -21.66 -2.10 -14.97
N LYS A 209 -21.42 -1.61 -16.18
CA LYS A 209 -20.17 -0.96 -16.57
C LYS A 209 -20.09 0.43 -15.92
N VAL A 210 -18.97 0.72 -15.30
CA VAL A 210 -18.69 2.02 -14.68
C VAL A 210 -17.28 2.48 -15.05
N GLU A 211 -17.08 3.77 -15.10
CA GLU A 211 -15.75 4.36 -15.21
C GLU A 211 -14.95 4.07 -13.95
N MET A 212 -13.74 3.59 -14.12
CA MET A 212 -12.85 3.31 -13.00
C MET A 212 -11.39 3.43 -13.39
N ARG A 213 -10.60 3.74 -12.38
CA ARG A 213 -9.13 3.73 -12.47
C ARG A 213 -8.60 2.42 -11.94
N VAL A 214 -7.82 1.71 -12.77
CA VAL A 214 -7.22 0.43 -12.40
C VAL A 214 -5.71 0.47 -12.58
N PHE A 215 -5.00 -0.39 -11.83
CA PHE A 215 -3.55 -0.50 -11.92
C PHE A 215 -3.10 -0.92 -13.33
N SER A 216 -1.98 -0.37 -13.77
CA SER A 216 -1.29 -0.80 -14.99
C SER A 216 0.21 -0.62 -14.83
N TRP A 217 1.00 -1.49 -15.44
CA TRP A 217 2.46 -1.40 -15.50
C TRP A 217 2.96 -0.32 -16.49
N ASN A 218 2.19 0.73 -16.74
CA ASN A 218 2.65 1.87 -17.53
C ASN A 218 3.36 2.92 -16.63
N LYS A 219 3.95 3.95 -17.25
CA LYS A 219 4.65 5.03 -16.52
C LYS A 219 3.76 5.77 -15.52
N LYS A 220 2.43 5.82 -15.74
CA LYS A 220 1.48 6.45 -14.81
C LYS A 220 1.10 5.54 -13.64
N GLY A 221 1.35 4.21 -13.74
CA GLY A 221 0.93 3.21 -12.76
C GLY A 221 -0.57 2.90 -12.78
N TYR A 222 -1.34 3.44 -13.72
CA TYR A 222 -2.78 3.20 -13.85
C TYR A 222 -3.29 3.47 -15.26
N ILE A 223 -4.50 2.98 -15.53
CA ILE A 223 -5.32 3.37 -16.68
C ILE A 223 -6.73 3.70 -16.22
N ASP A 224 -7.36 4.66 -16.88
CA ASP A 224 -8.80 4.95 -16.74
C ASP A 224 -9.53 4.13 -17.80
N THR A 225 -10.57 3.40 -17.41
CA THR A 225 -11.27 2.45 -18.27
C THR A 225 -12.73 2.27 -17.84
N VAL A 226 -13.53 1.70 -18.71
CA VAL A 226 -14.94 1.37 -18.44
C VAL A 226 -15.09 -0.15 -18.42
N MET A 227 -15.37 -0.71 -17.25
CA MET A 227 -15.61 -2.14 -17.08
C MET A 227 -16.58 -2.40 -15.91
N THR A 228 -17.06 -3.63 -15.80
CA THR A 228 -17.88 -4.01 -14.65
C THR A 228 -17.00 -4.19 -13.40
N PRO A 229 -17.51 -3.97 -12.18
CA PRO A 229 -16.78 -4.29 -10.96
C PRO A 229 -16.35 -5.77 -10.88
N ASN A 230 -17.15 -6.70 -11.41
CA ASN A 230 -16.75 -8.10 -11.50
C ASN A 230 -15.54 -8.31 -12.43
N ASP A 231 -15.49 -7.61 -13.57
CA ASP A 231 -14.34 -7.67 -14.49
C ASP A 231 -13.10 -7.06 -13.86
N SER A 232 -13.24 -5.98 -13.08
CA SER A 232 -12.13 -5.40 -12.34
C SER A 232 -11.53 -6.38 -11.33
N ILE A 233 -12.35 -7.16 -10.62
CA ILE A 233 -11.87 -8.21 -9.71
C ILE A 233 -11.08 -9.27 -10.48
N ARG A 234 -11.58 -9.75 -11.64
CA ARG A 234 -10.84 -10.68 -12.50
C ARG A 234 -9.54 -10.08 -13.01
N TYR A 235 -9.56 -8.82 -13.41
CA TYR A 235 -8.39 -8.06 -13.84
C TYR A 235 -7.31 -8.04 -12.75
N TYR A 236 -7.65 -7.67 -11.52
CA TYR A 236 -6.71 -7.65 -10.40
C TYR A 236 -6.20 -9.05 -10.00
N LYS A 237 -7.01 -10.09 -10.14
CA LYS A 237 -6.58 -11.48 -9.92
C LYS A 237 -5.61 -11.99 -11.00
N SER A 238 -5.58 -11.35 -12.18
CA SER A 238 -4.66 -11.69 -13.27
C SER A 238 -3.26 -11.07 -13.13
N PHE A 239 -3.02 -10.26 -12.09
CA PHE A 239 -1.68 -9.73 -11.84
C PHE A 239 -0.83 -10.71 -11.04
N LEU A 240 0.38 -10.95 -11.55
CA LEU A 240 1.39 -11.72 -10.84
C LEU A 240 1.78 -11.02 -9.54
N ARG A 241 2.10 -11.81 -8.54
CA ARG A 241 2.55 -11.33 -7.23
C ARG A 241 4.00 -11.74 -7.01
N ALA A 242 4.78 -10.84 -6.45
CA ALA A 242 6.14 -11.11 -6.03
C ALA A 242 6.38 -10.49 -4.66
N ALA A 243 7.31 -11.08 -3.93
CA ALA A 243 7.89 -10.52 -2.73
C ALA A 243 9.40 -10.66 -2.80
N PHE A 244 10.11 -9.72 -2.19
CA PHE A 244 11.56 -9.76 -2.09
C PHE A 244 11.98 -9.25 -0.71
N VAL A 245 12.85 -10.00 -0.04
CA VAL A 245 13.44 -9.62 1.25
C VAL A 245 14.93 -9.86 1.19
N ALA A 246 15.73 -8.85 1.49
CA ALA A 246 17.18 -8.98 1.66
C ALA A 246 17.52 -8.89 3.14
N VAL A 247 18.25 -9.88 3.63
CA VAL A 247 18.67 -9.97 5.03
C VAL A 247 20.19 -10.07 5.07
N GLU A 248 20.80 -9.31 5.95
CA GLU A 248 22.23 -9.39 6.23
C GLU A 248 22.49 -10.65 7.10
N PRO A 249 23.30 -11.62 6.64
CA PRO A 249 23.34 -12.93 7.29
C PRO A 249 23.98 -12.95 8.68
N HIS A 250 24.89 -12.02 8.98
CA HIS A 250 25.58 -12.00 10.28
C HIS A 250 24.75 -11.37 11.39
N THR A 251 23.96 -10.36 11.05
CA THR A 251 23.17 -9.59 12.04
C THR A 251 21.68 -9.94 12.03
N GLY A 252 21.20 -10.55 10.95
CA GLY A 252 19.76 -10.76 10.71
C GLY A 252 18.99 -9.49 10.33
N ASN A 253 19.68 -8.38 10.07
CA ASN A 253 19.05 -7.12 9.72
C ASN A 253 18.39 -7.17 8.35
N VAL A 254 17.15 -6.74 8.27
CA VAL A 254 16.43 -6.59 7.00
C VAL A 254 16.90 -5.31 6.30
N LEU A 255 17.53 -5.47 5.14
CA LEU A 255 18.11 -4.38 4.35
C LEU A 255 17.18 -3.88 3.24
N ALA A 256 16.32 -4.76 2.70
CA ALA A 256 15.27 -4.39 1.74
C ALA A 256 14.03 -5.26 1.94
N TYR A 257 12.85 -4.69 1.68
CA TYR A 257 11.58 -5.37 1.88
C TYR A 257 10.54 -4.92 0.84
N VAL A 258 10.16 -5.80 -0.05
CA VAL A 258 9.12 -5.59 -1.06
C VAL A 258 8.04 -6.64 -0.88
N GLY A 259 6.86 -6.24 -0.43
CA GLY A 259 5.75 -7.16 -0.15
C GLY A 259 4.82 -7.42 -1.34
N GLY A 260 5.00 -6.70 -2.45
CA GLY A 260 4.15 -6.85 -3.62
C GLY A 260 4.46 -5.86 -4.74
N PRO A 261 3.73 -5.95 -5.87
CA PRO A 261 4.03 -5.17 -7.06
C PRO A 261 3.77 -3.66 -6.92
N ASN A 262 2.76 -3.27 -6.16
CA ASN A 262 2.39 -1.87 -5.93
C ASN A 262 1.48 -1.75 -4.72
N TYR A 263 1.93 -1.08 -3.67
CA TYR A 263 1.19 -1.00 -2.41
C TYR A 263 -0.15 -0.24 -2.52
N ARG A 264 -0.27 0.72 -3.42
CA ARG A 264 -1.52 1.48 -3.59
C ARG A 264 -2.68 0.59 -4.02
N TYR A 265 -2.41 -0.36 -4.91
CA TYR A 265 -3.44 -1.23 -5.51
C TYR A 265 -3.45 -2.65 -4.94
N PHE A 266 -2.36 -3.08 -4.33
CA PHE A 266 -2.17 -4.44 -3.82
C PHE A 266 -1.69 -4.41 -2.38
N LYS A 267 -2.64 -4.31 -1.45
CA LYS A 267 -2.37 -4.17 -0.02
C LYS A 267 -1.86 -5.45 0.66
N TYR A 268 -2.09 -6.61 0.02
CA TYR A 268 -1.67 -7.89 0.57
C TYR A 268 -0.15 -8.04 0.51
N ASP A 269 0.46 -8.22 1.67
CA ASP A 269 1.90 -8.38 1.82
C ASP A 269 2.31 -9.84 1.58
N ASN A 270 2.85 -10.11 0.40
CA ASN A 270 3.25 -11.47 0.02
C ASN A 270 4.51 -11.95 0.73
N ALA A 271 5.35 -11.05 1.27
CA ALA A 271 6.53 -11.43 2.03
C ALA A 271 6.15 -12.03 3.40
N ARG A 272 5.10 -11.49 4.05
CA ARG A 272 4.72 -11.88 5.42
C ARG A 272 3.49 -12.77 5.48
N GLN A 273 2.48 -12.50 4.65
CA GLN A 273 1.15 -13.10 4.79
C GLN A 273 0.93 -14.31 3.87
N SER A 274 1.71 -14.44 2.78
CA SER A 274 1.58 -15.56 1.87
C SER A 274 2.01 -16.87 2.53
N LYS A 275 1.09 -17.82 2.57
CA LYS A 275 1.37 -19.22 2.92
C LYS A 275 1.49 -20.01 1.62
N ARG A 276 2.66 -20.58 1.36
CA ARG A 276 2.98 -21.36 0.16
C ARG A 276 3.57 -22.70 0.56
N GLN A 277 3.41 -23.70 -0.30
CA GLN A 277 4.15 -24.95 -0.18
C GLN A 277 5.63 -24.66 -0.31
N VAL A 278 6.41 -25.08 0.68
CA VAL A 278 7.84 -24.74 0.76
C VAL A 278 8.67 -25.42 -0.35
N GLY A 279 8.28 -26.60 -0.81
CA GLY A 279 9.03 -27.34 -1.83
C GLY A 279 10.51 -27.46 -1.45
N SER A 280 11.41 -27.29 -2.41
CA SER A 280 12.86 -27.37 -2.20
C SER A 280 13.46 -26.28 -1.32
N THR A 281 12.73 -25.23 -0.99
CA THR A 281 13.21 -24.18 -0.07
C THR A 281 13.35 -24.67 1.38
N ILE A 282 12.78 -25.85 1.71
CA ILE A 282 12.99 -26.50 3.02
C ILE A 282 14.40 -27.11 3.17
N LYS A 283 15.10 -27.40 2.06
CA LYS A 283 16.38 -28.12 2.09
C LYS A 283 17.46 -27.47 2.97
N PRO A 284 17.68 -26.15 2.97
CA PRO A 284 18.65 -25.54 3.89
C PRO A 284 18.38 -25.87 5.35
N PHE A 285 17.11 -25.87 5.77
CA PHE A 285 16.72 -26.22 7.14
C PHE A 285 16.94 -27.72 7.42
N LEU A 286 16.59 -28.58 6.46
CA LEU A 286 16.78 -30.01 6.58
C LEU A 286 18.27 -30.38 6.68
N TYR A 287 19.10 -29.78 5.84
CA TYR A 287 20.54 -30.01 5.89
C TYR A 287 21.20 -29.45 7.16
N THR A 288 20.72 -28.30 7.63
CA THR A 288 21.20 -27.75 8.92
C THR A 288 20.88 -28.71 10.06
N LEU A 289 19.67 -29.27 10.10
CA LEU A 289 19.30 -30.28 11.10
C LEU A 289 20.18 -31.53 10.96
N ALA A 290 20.36 -32.06 9.75
CA ALA A 290 21.24 -33.22 9.52
C ALA A 290 22.67 -33.01 10.03
N MET A 291 23.25 -31.82 9.74
CA MET A 291 24.57 -31.46 10.25
C MET A 291 24.64 -31.37 11.80
N GLN A 292 23.56 -30.89 12.43
CA GLN A 292 23.42 -30.86 13.89
C GLN A 292 23.37 -32.30 14.49
N GLU A 293 22.76 -33.22 13.76
CA GLU A 293 22.68 -34.64 14.12
C GLU A 293 23.97 -35.42 13.76
N GLY A 294 25.02 -34.74 13.27
CA GLY A 294 26.35 -35.33 13.02
C GLY A 294 26.59 -35.80 11.59
N PHE A 295 25.65 -35.58 10.66
CA PHE A 295 25.86 -35.86 9.24
C PHE A 295 26.87 -34.86 8.63
N THR A 296 27.65 -35.35 7.67
CA THR A 296 28.58 -34.51 6.90
C THR A 296 28.05 -34.26 5.48
N PRO A 297 28.60 -33.27 4.74
CA PRO A 297 28.22 -33.06 3.33
C PRO A 297 28.51 -34.25 2.40
N CYS A 298 29.28 -35.25 2.87
CA CYS A 298 29.62 -36.45 2.11
C CYS A 298 28.74 -37.68 2.45
N ASP A 299 27.82 -37.55 3.41
CA ASP A 299 26.83 -38.56 3.74
C ASP A 299 25.55 -38.33 2.92
#